data_b1b3defceacf4f7f3e7ca8f2a0603073
#
_entry.id   b1b3defceacf4f7f3e7ca8f2a0603073
#
_cell.length_a   1.000
_cell.length_b   1.000
_cell.length_c   1.000
_cell.angle_alpha   90.00
_cell.angle_beta   90.00
_cell.angle_gamma   90.00
#
_symmetry.space_group_name_H-M   'P 1'
#
loop_
_entity.id
_entity.type
_entity.pdbx_description
1 polymer ?
#
loop_
_entity_poly.entity_id
_entity_poly.type
_entity_poly.pdbx_seq_one_letter_code
_entity_poly.pdbx_strand_id
1 'polypeptide(L)'
;MSTFDGHGHTEAVTQRRVLLLAIQRFLLIFQTHALTYLLQDIFLATVDTISSTIEWGMAELLQHPDAMSKVQEELRRVLGSKALVEHPDVDRLPYLRAAIRETLRLHPVVPLVPNEAEETVEIQGHAVPKGCTVLVNLWAVHRDAAAWPEPDRFMPERFLRRRPEEAGFLGTTEFEFIPFSAGRRVCLGLPLATRMVHAMLGSLLHRFEWALPREVKENGIDMAESLGLTMFMATPLQATPKSV
;
A
#
# COMPACT_ATOMS: atom_id res chain seq x y z
N MET A 1 24.28 -69.62 -31.42
CA MET A 1 23.02 -69.48 -30.68
C MET A 1 23.30 -68.46 -29.58
N SER A 2 23.06 -67.19 -29.80
CA SER A 2 23.27 -66.12 -28.81
C SER A 2 21.91 -65.82 -28.18
N THR A 3 21.80 -66.11 -26.90
CA THR A 3 20.64 -65.75 -26.08
C THR A 3 20.64 -64.18 -25.84
N PHE A 4 19.66 -63.56 -26.40
CA PHE A 4 19.43 -62.13 -26.15
C PHE A 4 18.96 -61.89 -24.69
N ASP A 5 19.76 -61.20 -23.91
CA ASP A 5 19.44 -60.78 -22.53
C ASP A 5 18.37 -59.72 -22.55
N GLY A 6 17.09 -60.10 -22.49
CA GLY A 6 15.93 -59.20 -22.43
C GLY A 6 15.70 -58.55 -21.06
N HIS A 7 16.47 -58.94 -20.02
CA HIS A 7 16.21 -58.42 -18.66
C HIS A 7 16.84 -57.05 -18.37
N GLY A 8 17.96 -56.70 -18.96
CA GLY A 8 18.64 -55.43 -18.72
C GLY A 8 17.90 -54.21 -19.27
N HIS A 9 17.15 -54.40 -20.36
CA HIS A 9 16.38 -53.28 -20.98
C HIS A 9 15.14 -52.87 -20.17
N THR A 10 14.49 -53.85 -19.53
CA THR A 10 13.25 -53.61 -18.73
C THR A 10 13.56 -52.91 -17.42
N GLU A 11 14.67 -53.27 -16.75
CA GLU A 11 15.12 -52.61 -15.52
C GLU A 11 15.53 -51.15 -15.75
N ALA A 12 16.29 -50.87 -16.82
CA ALA A 12 16.71 -49.49 -17.15
C ALA A 12 15.54 -48.58 -17.50
N VAL A 13 14.51 -49.09 -18.19
CA VAL A 13 13.28 -48.33 -18.49
C VAL A 13 12.45 -48.04 -17.22
N THR A 14 12.42 -49.03 -16.30
CA THR A 14 11.69 -48.87 -15.02
C THR A 14 12.38 -47.86 -14.12
N GLN A 15 13.70 -47.92 -13.97
CA GLN A 15 14.49 -46.96 -13.21
C GLN A 15 14.35 -45.53 -13.76
N ARG A 16 14.36 -45.37 -15.07
CA ARG A 16 14.18 -44.08 -15.72
C ARG A 16 12.79 -43.50 -15.47
N ARG A 17 11.73 -44.32 -15.47
CA ARG A 17 10.36 -43.90 -15.12
C ARG A 17 10.23 -43.48 -13.66
N VAL A 18 10.83 -44.26 -12.74
CA VAL A 18 10.83 -43.90 -11.30
C VAL A 18 11.55 -42.58 -11.04
N LEU A 19 12.69 -42.36 -11.70
CA LEU A 19 13.43 -41.10 -11.59
C LEU A 19 12.63 -39.92 -12.13
N LEU A 20 11.99 -40.08 -13.29
CA LEU A 20 11.14 -39.02 -13.87
C LEU A 20 9.95 -38.70 -12.96
N LEU A 21 9.28 -39.68 -12.38
CA LEU A 21 8.20 -39.49 -11.44
C LEU A 21 8.67 -38.81 -10.15
N ALA A 22 9.85 -39.16 -9.65
CA ALA A 22 10.45 -38.52 -8.49
C ALA A 22 10.77 -37.02 -8.77
N ILE A 23 11.36 -36.72 -9.93
CA ILE A 23 11.64 -35.36 -10.38
C ILE A 23 10.34 -34.56 -10.55
N GLN A 24 9.32 -35.14 -11.18
CA GLN A 24 8.03 -34.48 -11.33
C GLN A 24 7.37 -34.17 -9.98
N ARG A 25 7.40 -35.13 -9.03
CA ARG A 25 6.88 -34.87 -7.68
C ARG A 25 7.67 -33.82 -6.94
N PHE A 26 9.00 -33.83 -7.03
CA PHE A 26 9.85 -32.81 -6.43
C PHE A 26 9.56 -31.44 -6.99
N LEU A 27 9.46 -31.30 -8.32
CA LEU A 27 9.10 -30.04 -8.98
C LEU A 27 7.70 -29.56 -8.56
N LEU A 28 6.73 -30.45 -8.46
CA LEU A 28 5.37 -30.12 -8.03
C LEU A 28 5.35 -29.60 -6.58
N ILE A 29 6.06 -30.28 -5.67
CA ILE A 29 6.19 -29.86 -4.27
C ILE A 29 6.90 -28.51 -4.19
N PHE A 30 8.00 -28.34 -4.92
CA PHE A 30 8.73 -27.06 -4.96
C PHE A 30 7.86 -25.91 -5.48
N GLN A 31 7.12 -26.13 -6.56
CA GLN A 31 6.18 -25.14 -7.12
C GLN A 31 5.06 -24.79 -6.13
N THR A 32 4.52 -25.78 -5.42
CA THR A 32 3.46 -25.56 -4.43
C THR A 32 3.98 -24.73 -3.26
N HIS A 33 5.16 -25.04 -2.74
CA HIS A 33 5.77 -24.26 -1.65
C HIS A 33 6.13 -22.84 -2.10
N ALA A 34 6.74 -22.68 -3.27
CA ALA A 34 7.06 -21.36 -3.82
C ALA A 34 5.81 -20.48 -4.00
N LEU A 35 4.72 -21.07 -4.52
CA LEU A 35 3.45 -20.37 -4.65
C LEU A 35 2.86 -20.00 -3.29
N THR A 36 2.93 -20.87 -2.30
CA THR A 36 2.45 -20.61 -0.95
C THR A 36 3.20 -19.45 -0.31
N TYR A 37 4.53 -19.44 -0.38
CA TYR A 37 5.34 -18.32 0.14
C TYR A 37 5.04 -17.02 -0.58
N LEU A 38 4.93 -17.05 -1.92
CA LEU A 38 4.58 -15.86 -2.70
C LEU A 38 3.22 -15.29 -2.30
N LEU A 39 2.22 -16.16 -2.10
CA LEU A 39 0.90 -15.73 -1.63
C LEU A 39 0.96 -15.14 -0.22
N GLN A 40 1.71 -15.76 0.69
CA GLN A 40 1.90 -15.22 2.04
C GLN A 40 2.54 -13.84 2.01
N ASP A 41 3.60 -13.64 1.21
CA ASP A 41 4.26 -12.34 1.08
C ASP A 41 3.32 -11.27 0.53
N ILE A 42 2.50 -11.61 -0.48
CA ILE A 42 1.50 -10.70 -1.03
C ILE A 42 0.45 -10.34 0.02
N PHE A 43 -0.07 -11.33 0.77
CA PHE A 43 -1.07 -11.07 1.81
C PHE A 43 -0.53 -10.19 2.94
N LEU A 44 0.66 -10.51 3.47
CA LEU A 44 1.32 -9.73 4.52
C LEU A 44 1.57 -8.29 4.08
N ALA A 45 2.08 -8.10 2.86
CA ALA A 45 2.36 -6.76 2.35
C ALA A 45 1.10 -5.94 2.06
N THR A 46 -0.03 -6.60 1.77
CA THR A 46 -1.24 -5.92 1.27
C THR A 46 -2.24 -5.61 2.38
N VAL A 47 -2.49 -6.56 3.29
CA VAL A 47 -3.60 -6.43 4.26
C VAL A 47 -3.37 -5.26 5.20
N ASP A 48 -2.24 -5.24 5.89
CA ASP A 48 -1.95 -4.23 6.91
C ASP A 48 -1.80 -2.83 6.31
N THR A 49 -1.10 -2.73 5.19
CA THR A 49 -0.84 -1.42 4.57
C THR A 49 -2.10 -0.77 4.02
N ILE A 50 -2.97 -1.54 3.36
CA ILE A 50 -4.21 -1.01 2.78
C ILE A 50 -5.22 -0.69 3.88
N SER A 51 -5.41 -1.60 4.86
CA SER A 51 -6.37 -1.36 5.95
C SER A 51 -5.99 -0.17 6.80
N SER A 52 -4.71 -0.03 7.17
CA SER A 52 -4.21 1.13 7.91
C SER A 52 -4.38 2.43 7.12
N THR A 53 -4.11 2.44 5.81
CA THR A 53 -4.33 3.63 4.98
C THR A 53 -5.81 4.03 4.96
N ILE A 54 -6.73 3.07 4.87
CA ILE A 54 -8.18 3.33 4.87
C ILE A 54 -8.61 3.84 6.24
N GLU A 55 -8.13 3.24 7.33
CA GLU A 55 -8.44 3.64 8.70
C GLU A 55 -8.01 5.08 8.96
N TRP A 56 -6.77 5.45 8.63
CA TRP A 56 -6.26 6.82 8.72
C TRP A 56 -7.07 7.79 7.86
N GLY A 57 -7.39 7.41 6.62
CA GLY A 57 -8.22 8.24 5.73
C GLY A 57 -9.62 8.48 6.27
N MET A 58 -10.24 7.47 6.88
CA MET A 58 -11.52 7.61 7.57
C MET A 58 -11.41 8.50 8.80
N ALA A 59 -10.37 8.33 9.62
CA ALA A 59 -10.15 9.12 10.83
C ALA A 59 -9.98 10.60 10.49
N GLU A 60 -9.12 10.92 9.51
CA GLU A 60 -8.89 12.28 9.04
C GLU A 60 -10.18 12.94 8.51
N LEU A 61 -10.92 12.22 7.67
CA LEU A 61 -12.17 12.75 7.11
C LEU A 61 -13.26 12.94 8.17
N LEU A 62 -13.32 12.08 9.18
CA LEU A 62 -14.25 12.22 10.30
C LEU A 62 -13.91 13.40 11.22
N GLN A 63 -12.62 13.74 11.35
CA GLN A 63 -12.18 14.94 12.06
C GLN A 63 -12.34 16.24 11.24
N HIS A 64 -12.42 16.14 9.90
CA HIS A 64 -12.51 17.26 8.99
C HIS A 64 -13.83 17.25 8.20
N PRO A 65 -14.98 17.65 8.80
CA PRO A 65 -16.31 17.55 8.17
C PRO A 65 -16.43 18.26 6.83
N ASP A 66 -15.70 19.36 6.65
CA ASP A 66 -15.69 20.10 5.37
C ASP A 66 -15.04 19.29 4.25
N ALA A 67 -13.93 18.59 4.55
CA ALA A 67 -13.29 17.70 3.60
C ALA A 67 -14.15 16.46 3.33
N MET A 68 -14.76 15.88 4.36
CA MET A 68 -15.72 14.78 4.24
C MET A 68 -16.86 15.15 3.30
N SER A 69 -17.49 16.32 3.51
CA SER A 69 -18.61 16.79 2.69
C SER A 69 -18.22 16.96 1.21
N LYS A 70 -17.02 17.51 0.94
CA LYS A 70 -16.51 17.67 -0.43
C LYS A 70 -16.29 16.32 -1.11
N VAL A 71 -15.69 15.33 -0.42
CA VAL A 71 -15.52 13.98 -0.95
C VAL A 71 -16.88 13.34 -1.25
N GLN A 72 -17.82 13.41 -0.32
CA GLN A 72 -19.14 12.81 -0.51
C GLN A 72 -19.95 13.46 -1.61
N GLU A 73 -19.87 14.77 -1.77
CA GLU A 73 -20.51 15.52 -2.86
C GLU A 73 -19.91 15.13 -4.23
N GLU A 74 -18.58 15.02 -4.30
CA GLU A 74 -17.89 14.56 -5.50
C GLU A 74 -18.32 13.14 -5.88
N LEU A 75 -18.34 12.20 -4.91
CA LEU A 75 -18.76 10.82 -5.11
C LEU A 75 -20.22 10.73 -5.59
N ARG A 76 -21.15 11.44 -4.94
CA ARG A 76 -22.56 11.49 -5.38
C ARG A 76 -22.71 12.00 -6.79
N ARG A 77 -22.00 13.05 -7.15
CA ARG A 77 -22.05 13.63 -8.50
C ARG A 77 -21.49 12.67 -9.57
N VAL A 78 -20.41 11.96 -9.27
CA VAL A 78 -19.71 11.10 -10.26
C VAL A 78 -20.33 9.72 -10.38
N LEU A 79 -20.71 9.12 -9.26
CA LEU A 79 -21.23 7.75 -9.21
C LEU A 79 -22.74 7.68 -9.40
N GLY A 80 -23.50 8.69 -8.94
CA GLY A 80 -24.97 8.65 -8.98
C GLY A 80 -25.51 7.42 -8.22
N SER A 81 -26.16 6.51 -8.93
CA SER A 81 -26.73 5.28 -8.36
C SER A 81 -25.77 4.09 -8.34
N LYS A 82 -24.55 4.21 -8.84
CA LYS A 82 -23.55 3.14 -8.73
C LYS A 82 -23.26 2.84 -7.25
N ALA A 83 -23.11 1.55 -6.91
CA ALA A 83 -22.87 1.16 -5.55
C ALA A 83 -21.41 1.27 -5.10
N LEU A 84 -20.47 1.14 -6.04
CA LEU A 84 -19.03 1.04 -5.78
C LEU A 84 -18.24 1.96 -6.71
N VAL A 85 -17.10 2.43 -6.21
CA VAL A 85 -16.09 3.11 -7.03
C VAL A 85 -15.32 2.07 -7.82
N GLU A 86 -15.29 2.22 -9.13
CA GLU A 86 -14.52 1.40 -10.04
C GLU A 86 -13.28 2.15 -10.55
N HIS A 87 -12.30 1.42 -11.09
CA HIS A 87 -11.05 2.02 -11.56
C HIS A 87 -11.25 3.18 -12.57
N PRO A 88 -12.17 3.10 -13.55
CA PRO A 88 -12.41 4.20 -14.48
C PRO A 88 -13.02 5.47 -13.84
N ASP A 89 -13.62 5.33 -12.66
CA ASP A 89 -14.20 6.49 -11.96
C ASP A 89 -13.12 7.32 -11.26
N VAL A 90 -11.97 6.73 -10.91
CA VAL A 90 -10.91 7.36 -10.10
C VAL A 90 -10.39 8.66 -10.73
N ASP A 91 -10.26 8.72 -12.06
CA ASP A 91 -9.81 9.93 -12.74
C ASP A 91 -10.81 11.08 -12.68
N ARG A 92 -12.07 10.78 -12.38
CA ARG A 92 -13.17 11.72 -12.23
C ARG A 92 -13.38 12.14 -10.77
N LEU A 93 -12.56 11.64 -9.83
CA LEU A 93 -12.62 11.85 -8.39
C LEU A 93 -11.36 12.56 -7.87
N PRO A 94 -11.06 13.79 -8.34
CA PRO A 94 -9.84 14.50 -7.97
C PRO A 94 -9.75 14.82 -6.48
N TYR A 95 -10.86 15.12 -5.80
CA TYR A 95 -10.84 15.44 -4.38
C TYR A 95 -10.62 14.20 -3.51
N LEU A 96 -11.27 13.08 -3.83
CA LEU A 96 -10.98 11.77 -3.18
C LEU A 96 -9.50 11.39 -3.35
N ARG A 97 -8.95 11.55 -4.56
CA ARG A 97 -7.52 11.31 -4.80
C ARG A 97 -6.64 12.20 -3.95
N ALA A 98 -6.98 13.48 -3.85
CA ALA A 98 -6.26 14.45 -3.03
C ALA A 98 -6.32 14.09 -1.54
N ALA A 99 -7.48 13.68 -1.03
CA ALA A 99 -7.65 13.24 0.36
C ALA A 99 -6.81 11.98 0.68
N ILE A 100 -6.80 10.98 -0.21
CA ILE A 100 -5.96 9.78 -0.05
C ILE A 100 -4.47 10.13 -0.05
N ARG A 101 -4.04 11.04 -0.91
CA ARG A 101 -2.64 11.48 -0.95
C ARG A 101 -2.24 12.23 0.31
N GLU A 102 -3.10 13.10 0.80
CA GLU A 102 -2.87 13.82 2.05
C GLU A 102 -2.82 12.87 3.26
N THR A 103 -3.68 11.85 3.27
CA THR A 103 -3.60 10.77 4.27
C THR A 103 -2.25 10.07 4.23
N LEU A 104 -1.77 9.66 3.05
CA LEU A 104 -0.47 9.00 2.90
C LEU A 104 0.72 9.93 3.22
N ARG A 105 0.55 11.24 3.08
CA ARG A 105 1.56 12.22 3.48
C ARG A 105 1.64 12.31 5.01
N LEU A 106 0.50 12.49 5.68
CA LEU A 106 0.44 12.64 7.13
C LEU A 106 0.72 11.31 7.85
N HIS A 107 0.18 10.21 7.33
CA HIS A 107 0.27 8.89 7.94
C HIS A 107 0.93 7.89 6.98
N PRO A 108 2.25 8.03 6.73
CA PRO A 108 2.97 7.05 5.91
C PRO A 108 2.98 5.72 6.64
N VAL A 109 2.26 4.73 6.09
CA VAL A 109 2.10 3.40 6.72
C VAL A 109 3.44 2.69 6.90
N VAL A 110 4.43 2.99 6.05
CA VAL A 110 5.82 2.56 6.21
C VAL A 110 6.67 3.81 6.41
N PRO A 111 6.85 4.29 7.66
CA PRO A 111 7.50 5.57 7.93
C PRO A 111 9.02 5.54 7.74
N LEU A 112 9.64 4.36 7.83
CA LEU A 112 11.08 4.14 7.68
C LEU A 112 11.34 3.05 6.65
N VAL A 113 12.04 3.39 5.55
CA VAL A 113 12.35 2.45 4.48
C VAL A 113 13.84 2.08 4.54
N PRO A 114 14.16 0.80 4.85
CA PRO A 114 15.54 0.33 4.86
C PRO A 114 16.06 0.09 3.46
N ASN A 115 17.28 0.57 3.20
CA ASN A 115 18.06 0.29 1.99
C ASN A 115 19.47 -0.11 2.38
N GLU A 116 20.08 -1.04 1.68
CA GLU A 116 21.48 -1.42 1.88
C GLU A 116 22.37 -0.80 0.81
N ALA A 117 23.50 -0.25 1.20
CA ALA A 117 24.49 0.30 0.30
C ALA A 117 25.21 -0.85 -0.43
N GLU A 118 25.01 -0.99 -1.75
CA GLU A 118 25.66 -2.03 -2.58
C GLU A 118 27.15 -1.78 -2.78
N GLU A 119 27.58 -0.52 -2.65
CA GLU A 119 28.98 -0.08 -2.71
C GLU A 119 29.19 1.08 -1.73
N THR A 120 30.44 1.41 -1.44
CA THR A 120 30.73 2.61 -0.63
C THR A 120 30.39 3.85 -1.46
N VAL A 121 29.50 4.69 -0.93
CA VAL A 121 29.05 5.94 -1.57
C VAL A 121 29.24 7.13 -0.64
N GLU A 122 29.36 8.30 -1.22
CA GLU A 122 29.39 9.56 -0.48
C GLU A 122 28.02 10.23 -0.54
N ILE A 123 27.47 10.58 0.62
CA ILE A 123 26.20 11.30 0.74
C ILE A 123 26.45 12.56 1.56
N GLN A 124 26.33 13.73 0.94
CA GLN A 124 26.53 15.04 1.59
C GLN A 124 27.87 15.14 2.37
N GLY A 125 28.96 14.63 1.78
CA GLY A 125 30.28 14.66 2.40
C GLY A 125 30.54 13.54 3.42
N HIS A 126 29.59 12.65 3.65
CA HIS A 126 29.75 11.51 4.55
C HIS A 126 29.92 10.21 3.75
N ALA A 127 30.98 9.46 4.06
CA ALA A 127 31.18 8.14 3.48
C ALA A 127 30.22 7.12 4.11
N VAL A 128 29.38 6.51 3.29
CA VAL A 128 28.49 5.40 3.67
C VAL A 128 29.12 4.11 3.15
N PRO A 129 29.69 3.25 3.99
CA PRO A 129 30.34 2.01 3.57
C PRO A 129 29.37 1.02 2.92
N LYS A 130 29.90 0.19 2.02
CA LYS A 130 29.18 -0.97 1.49
C LYS A 130 28.63 -1.84 2.63
N GLY A 131 27.39 -2.31 2.50
CA GLY A 131 26.69 -3.15 3.47
C GLY A 131 26.04 -2.37 4.62
N CYS A 132 26.22 -1.04 4.68
CA CYS A 132 25.49 -0.23 5.65
C CYS A 132 24.01 -0.16 5.32
N THR A 133 23.16 -0.28 6.33
CA THR A 133 21.73 0.01 6.21
C THR A 133 21.48 1.50 6.31
N VAL A 134 20.85 2.07 5.28
CA VAL A 134 20.40 3.47 5.25
C VAL A 134 18.88 3.49 5.43
N LEU A 135 18.40 4.15 6.48
CA LEU A 135 16.97 4.32 6.72
C LEU A 135 16.49 5.64 6.10
N VAL A 136 15.61 5.56 5.11
CA VAL A 136 14.92 6.73 4.57
C VAL A 136 13.71 7.03 5.43
N ASN A 137 13.71 8.19 6.10
CA ASN A 137 12.63 8.61 6.99
C ASN A 137 11.52 9.32 6.22
N LEU A 138 10.54 8.55 5.72
CA LEU A 138 9.39 9.09 4.97
C LEU A 138 8.52 9.98 5.83
N TRP A 139 8.37 9.66 7.11
CA TRP A 139 7.60 10.46 8.06
C TRP A 139 8.14 11.90 8.15
N ALA A 140 9.45 12.05 8.25
CA ALA A 140 10.09 13.36 8.29
C ALA A 140 10.06 14.07 6.93
N VAL A 141 10.32 13.36 5.82
CA VAL A 141 10.27 13.91 4.46
C VAL A 141 8.89 14.48 4.15
N HIS A 142 7.83 13.77 4.52
CA HIS A 142 6.45 14.18 4.27
C HIS A 142 5.96 15.31 5.20
N ARG A 143 6.76 15.67 6.23
CA ARG A 143 6.47 16.76 7.17
C ARG A 143 7.51 17.88 7.15
N ASP A 144 8.41 17.88 6.18
CA ASP A 144 9.40 18.95 6.04
C ASP A 144 8.68 20.29 5.74
N ALA A 145 8.79 21.25 6.66
CA ALA A 145 8.16 22.56 6.55
C ALA A 145 8.68 23.39 5.35
N ALA A 146 9.87 23.08 4.83
CA ALA A 146 10.39 23.72 3.63
C ALA A 146 9.60 23.32 2.37
N ALA A 147 9.09 22.07 2.33
CA ALA A 147 8.30 21.53 1.22
C ALA A 147 6.79 21.64 1.45
N TRP A 148 6.35 21.54 2.71
CA TRP A 148 4.96 21.44 3.10
C TRP A 148 4.54 22.56 4.06
N PRO A 149 3.94 23.67 3.60
CA PRO A 149 3.37 24.68 4.48
C PRO A 149 2.32 24.06 5.41
N GLU A 150 2.33 24.38 6.70
CA GLU A 150 1.48 23.77 7.73
C GLU A 150 1.56 22.21 7.67
N PRO A 151 2.73 21.62 7.90
CA PRO A 151 2.97 20.21 7.57
C PRO A 151 2.11 19.22 8.36
N ASP A 152 1.66 19.57 9.55
CA ASP A 152 0.86 18.70 10.42
C ASP A 152 -0.66 18.86 10.20
N ARG A 153 -1.07 19.75 9.30
CA ARG A 153 -2.48 19.99 9.02
C ARG A 153 -2.95 19.13 7.85
N PHE A 154 -4.07 18.43 8.02
CA PHE A 154 -4.75 17.72 6.94
C PHE A 154 -5.40 18.69 5.97
N MET A 155 -4.89 18.77 4.76
CA MET A 155 -5.31 19.73 3.73
C MET A 155 -5.24 19.09 2.34
N PRO A 156 -6.27 18.37 1.90
CA PRO A 156 -6.32 17.74 0.57
C PRO A 156 -6.07 18.70 -0.58
N GLU A 157 -6.45 19.97 -0.41
CA GLU A 157 -6.34 21.03 -1.42
C GLU A 157 -4.91 21.27 -1.90
N ARG A 158 -3.88 20.90 -1.13
CA ARG A 158 -2.47 21.02 -1.57
C ARG A 158 -2.20 20.13 -2.78
N PHE A 159 -2.88 19.00 -2.90
CA PHE A 159 -2.73 18.08 -4.04
C PHE A 159 -3.61 18.46 -5.24
N LEU A 160 -4.62 19.29 -5.09
CA LEU A 160 -5.41 19.83 -6.20
C LEU A 160 -4.68 20.91 -6.98
N ARG A 161 -3.71 21.59 -6.36
CA ARG A 161 -2.95 22.70 -6.97
C ARG A 161 -1.71 22.21 -7.74
N ARG A 162 -1.29 20.95 -7.56
CA ARG A 162 -0.16 20.35 -8.27
C ARG A 162 -0.59 19.94 -9.68
N ARG A 163 0.34 20.03 -10.64
CA ARG A 163 0.06 19.67 -12.03
C ARG A 163 -0.32 18.18 -12.14
N PRO A 164 -1.16 17.79 -13.14
CA PRO A 164 -1.56 16.39 -13.33
C PRO A 164 -0.38 15.43 -13.50
N GLU A 165 0.68 15.83 -14.19
CA GLU A 165 1.92 15.07 -14.36
C GLU A 165 2.72 14.92 -13.05
N GLU A 166 2.57 15.84 -12.11
CA GLU A 166 3.12 15.77 -10.75
C GLU A 166 2.21 15.00 -9.80
N ALA A 167 1.00 14.69 -10.26
CA ALA A 167 -0.04 14.03 -9.49
C ALA A 167 0.10 12.50 -9.44
N GLY A 168 1.11 11.90 -10.07
CA GLY A 168 1.38 10.46 -9.99
C GLY A 168 1.96 10.03 -8.64
N PHE A 169 1.71 8.77 -8.25
CA PHE A 169 2.45 8.13 -7.16
C PHE A 169 3.80 7.58 -7.62
N LEU A 170 4.05 7.56 -8.93
CA LEU A 170 5.26 7.05 -9.57
C LEU A 170 6.01 8.17 -10.26
N GLY A 171 7.33 8.20 -10.06
CA GLY A 171 8.25 8.89 -10.95
C GLY A 171 8.20 10.40 -10.92
N THR A 172 7.82 11.00 -9.80
CA THR A 172 8.01 12.42 -9.61
C THR A 172 9.50 12.68 -9.41
N THR A 173 10.03 13.68 -10.08
CA THR A 173 11.32 14.27 -9.76
C THR A 173 11.31 14.92 -8.37
N GLU A 174 10.16 14.97 -7.72
CA GLU A 174 9.91 15.56 -6.43
C GLU A 174 9.96 14.48 -5.36
N PHE A 175 11.09 14.37 -4.68
CA PHE A 175 11.28 13.44 -3.56
C PHE A 175 10.57 13.87 -2.27
N GLU A 176 9.82 14.96 -2.30
CA GLU A 176 9.03 15.46 -1.17
C GLU A 176 7.83 14.56 -0.84
N PHE A 177 7.30 13.83 -1.82
CA PHE A 177 6.16 12.92 -1.65
C PHE A 177 6.42 11.56 -2.29
N ILE A 178 6.93 10.62 -1.50
CA ILE A 178 7.31 9.26 -1.93
C ILE A 178 6.68 8.16 -1.04
N PRO A 179 5.34 8.13 -0.87
CA PRO A 179 4.68 7.19 0.07
C PRO A 179 4.89 5.72 -0.28
N PHE A 180 5.28 5.41 -1.50
CA PHE A 180 5.61 4.08 -1.99
C PHE A 180 7.12 3.88 -2.23
N SER A 181 7.96 4.69 -1.59
CA SER A 181 9.40 4.77 -1.86
C SER A 181 9.72 5.22 -3.29
N ALA A 182 10.97 5.14 -3.70
CA ALA A 182 11.44 5.56 -5.02
C ALA A 182 12.56 4.67 -5.53
N GLY A 183 12.92 4.83 -6.83
CA GLY A 183 14.04 4.13 -7.46
C GLY A 183 13.81 2.65 -7.71
N ARG A 184 14.88 1.85 -7.68
CA ARG A 184 14.87 0.41 -8.00
C ARG A 184 14.04 -0.43 -7.02
N ARG A 185 13.75 0.08 -5.83
CA ARG A 185 12.98 -0.58 -4.75
C ARG A 185 11.61 0.04 -4.51
N VAL A 186 11.07 0.74 -5.52
CA VAL A 186 9.70 1.25 -5.47
C VAL A 186 8.72 0.11 -5.21
N CYS A 187 7.66 0.39 -4.47
CA CYS A 187 6.64 -0.61 -4.09
C CYS A 187 6.03 -1.30 -5.33
N LEU A 188 6.18 -2.62 -5.42
CA LEU A 188 5.57 -3.41 -6.50
C LEU A 188 4.04 -3.42 -6.43
N GLY A 189 3.47 -3.28 -5.21
CA GLY A 189 2.04 -3.27 -4.97
C GLY A 189 1.35 -1.94 -5.28
N LEU A 190 2.08 -0.90 -5.68
CA LEU A 190 1.53 0.44 -5.90
C LEU A 190 0.30 0.46 -6.82
N PRO A 191 0.26 -0.22 -7.99
CA PRO A 191 -0.93 -0.22 -8.84
C PRO A 191 -2.14 -0.88 -8.16
N LEU A 192 -1.91 -1.94 -7.38
CA LEU A 192 -2.96 -2.64 -6.62
C LEU A 192 -3.45 -1.77 -5.46
N ALA A 193 -2.53 -1.26 -4.65
CA ALA A 193 -2.85 -0.42 -3.49
C ALA A 193 -3.64 0.82 -3.90
N THR A 194 -3.22 1.50 -4.96
CA THR A 194 -3.92 2.67 -5.49
C THR A 194 -5.37 2.33 -5.85
N ARG A 195 -5.59 1.24 -6.57
CA ARG A 195 -6.94 0.81 -6.96
C ARG A 195 -7.79 0.44 -5.76
N MET A 196 -7.24 -0.35 -4.84
CA MET A 196 -7.97 -0.86 -3.68
C MET A 196 -8.33 0.25 -2.69
N VAL A 197 -7.41 1.15 -2.37
CA VAL A 197 -7.69 2.25 -1.43
C VAL A 197 -8.78 3.17 -2.00
N HIS A 198 -8.71 3.54 -3.29
CA HIS A 198 -9.76 4.36 -3.91
C HIS A 198 -11.11 3.65 -3.95
N ALA A 199 -11.13 2.37 -4.35
CA ALA A 199 -12.37 1.60 -4.43
C ALA A 199 -13.01 1.40 -3.05
N MET A 200 -12.23 1.01 -2.05
CA MET A 200 -12.75 0.70 -0.72
C MET A 200 -13.14 1.98 0.04
N LEU A 201 -12.22 2.93 0.19
CA LEU A 201 -12.51 4.17 0.91
C LEU A 201 -13.64 4.96 0.22
N GLY A 202 -13.55 5.14 -1.11
CA GLY A 202 -14.58 5.83 -1.86
C GLY A 202 -15.96 5.17 -1.75
N SER A 203 -16.04 3.84 -1.80
CA SER A 203 -17.31 3.12 -1.66
C SER A 203 -17.89 3.21 -0.25
N LEU A 204 -17.05 3.16 0.79
CA LEU A 204 -17.46 3.37 2.18
C LEU A 204 -18.03 4.77 2.39
N LEU A 205 -17.39 5.79 1.83
CA LEU A 205 -17.82 7.19 1.93
C LEU A 205 -19.07 7.50 1.07
N HIS A 206 -19.27 6.75 -0.02
CA HIS A 206 -20.42 6.93 -0.90
C HIS A 206 -21.69 6.27 -0.35
N ARG A 207 -21.57 5.08 0.25
CA ARG A 207 -22.70 4.27 0.68
C ARG A 207 -23.21 4.55 2.08
N PHE A 208 -22.38 5.17 2.92
CA PHE A 208 -22.69 5.34 4.33
C PHE A 208 -22.44 6.77 4.78
N GLU A 209 -23.36 7.27 5.60
CA GLU A 209 -23.07 8.31 6.55
C GLU A 209 -22.43 7.71 7.78
N TRP A 210 -21.43 8.37 8.35
CA TRP A 210 -20.66 7.85 9.46
C TRP A 210 -20.90 8.68 10.72
N ALA A 211 -21.15 8.01 11.82
CA ALA A 211 -21.32 8.64 13.13
C ALA A 211 -20.28 8.12 14.12
N LEU A 212 -19.65 9.03 14.84
CA LEU A 212 -18.76 8.66 15.94
C LEU A 212 -19.61 8.27 17.16
N PRO A 213 -19.19 7.24 17.95
CA PRO A 213 -19.74 6.95 19.25
C PRO A 213 -19.73 8.20 20.15
N ARG A 214 -20.64 8.24 21.12
CA ARG A 214 -20.79 9.41 21.99
C ARG A 214 -19.48 9.77 22.69
N GLU A 215 -18.79 8.80 23.24
CA GLU A 215 -17.52 8.97 23.95
C GLU A 215 -16.43 9.57 23.04
N VAL A 216 -16.29 9.04 21.80
CA VAL A 216 -15.33 9.54 20.81
C VAL A 216 -15.70 10.97 20.33
N LYS A 217 -17.01 11.27 20.29
CA LYS A 217 -17.50 12.61 19.92
C LYS A 217 -17.16 13.66 20.98
N GLU A 218 -17.20 13.27 22.25
CA GLU A 218 -16.91 14.15 23.39
C GLU A 218 -15.40 14.34 23.60
N ASN A 219 -14.58 13.28 23.39
CA ASN A 219 -13.14 13.29 23.66
C ASN A 219 -12.27 13.53 22.42
N GLY A 220 -12.85 13.43 21.21
CA GLY A 220 -12.11 13.41 19.94
C GLY A 220 -11.62 12.03 19.55
N ILE A 221 -11.20 11.87 18.29
CA ILE A 221 -10.54 10.66 17.80
C ILE A 221 -9.10 10.69 18.31
N ASP A 222 -8.63 9.57 18.87
CA ASP A 222 -7.22 9.43 19.24
C ASP A 222 -6.38 9.22 17.97
N MET A 223 -5.61 10.24 17.60
CA MET A 223 -4.73 10.21 16.42
C MET A 223 -3.30 9.80 16.76
N ALA A 224 -3.06 9.23 17.94
CA ALA A 224 -1.75 8.71 18.31
C ALA A 224 -1.33 7.57 17.38
N GLU A 225 -0.05 7.61 16.97
CA GLU A 225 0.56 6.63 16.09
C GLU A 225 1.22 5.52 16.91
N SER A 226 1.08 4.27 16.49
CA SER A 226 1.78 3.10 17.04
C SER A 226 2.64 2.46 15.95
N LEU A 227 3.95 2.40 16.19
CA LEU A 227 4.91 1.83 15.25
C LEU A 227 5.11 0.34 15.52
N GLY A 228 4.73 -0.49 14.55
CA GLY A 228 5.04 -1.91 14.43
C GLY A 228 5.88 -2.17 13.17
N LEU A 229 5.54 -3.22 12.41
CA LEU A 229 6.05 -3.41 11.05
C LEU A 229 5.55 -2.28 10.13
N THR A 230 4.31 -1.87 10.35
CA THR A 230 3.66 -0.71 9.75
C THR A 230 3.22 0.25 10.84
N MET A 231 2.81 1.44 10.48
CA MET A 231 2.29 2.44 11.39
C MET A 231 0.76 2.38 11.44
N PHE A 232 0.22 2.16 12.62
CA PHE A 232 -1.22 2.04 12.88
C PHE A 232 -1.71 3.16 13.80
N MET A 233 -3.02 3.32 13.91
CA MET A 233 -3.62 4.07 15.01
C MET A 233 -3.37 3.33 16.32
N ALA A 234 -2.91 4.03 17.37
CA ALA A 234 -2.68 3.43 18.70
C ALA A 234 -4.01 2.91 19.29
N THR A 235 -5.09 3.61 19.03
CA THR A 235 -6.46 3.20 19.35
C THR A 235 -7.23 3.03 18.04
N PRO A 236 -7.74 1.82 17.71
CA PRO A 236 -8.48 1.57 16.49
C PRO A 236 -9.70 2.50 16.34
N LEU A 237 -9.94 2.98 15.13
CA LEU A 237 -11.05 3.87 14.82
C LEU A 237 -12.39 3.19 15.09
N GLN A 238 -13.23 3.87 15.86
CA GLN A 238 -14.62 3.45 16.11
C GLN A 238 -15.58 4.41 15.41
N ALA A 239 -16.35 3.90 14.45
CA ALA A 239 -17.38 4.65 13.75
C ALA A 239 -18.56 3.74 13.37
N THR A 240 -19.77 4.26 13.39
CA THR A 240 -20.99 3.51 13.08
C THR A 240 -21.51 3.93 11.71
N PRO A 241 -21.66 3.01 10.74
CA PRO A 241 -22.24 3.31 9.45
C PRO A 241 -23.76 3.40 9.53
N LYS A 242 -24.32 4.34 8.77
CA LYS A 242 -25.75 4.46 8.51
C LYS A 242 -25.94 4.49 6.99
N SER A 243 -26.73 3.57 6.44
CA SER A 243 -27.00 3.55 4.99
C SER A 243 -27.67 4.85 4.54
N VAL A 244 -27.19 5.37 3.43
CA VAL A 244 -27.76 6.54 2.72
C VAL A 244 -28.89 6.09 1.82
#